data_07a3da4ac1e972faccf77682d6b4fbf8
#
_entry.id   07a3da4ac1e972faccf77682d6b4fbf8
#
_cell.length_a   1.000
_cell.length_b   1.000
_cell.length_c   1.000
_cell.angle_alpha   90.00
_cell.angle_beta   90.00
_cell.angle_gamma   90.00
#
_symmetry.space_group_name_H-M   'P 1'
#
loop_
_entity.id
_entity.type
_entity.pdbx_description
1 polymer ?
#
loop_
_entity_poly.entity_id
_entity_poly.type
_entity_poly.pdbx_seq_one_letter_code
_entity_poly.pdbx_strand_id
1 'polypeptide(L)'
;MAQLWQAKYWGVGNEVDSPGQIGMKTPQEYARAFTEYSKVMKRVDPEIKLVASLECHWEDRPLLPDFINNPTQWVERAQLMLEQAGDRIDYIAIHRYAHAYYDEPFENYMAFAESFSEHLDGVEGMIRAVSLERGIKHHIGIAVDEWGNSPTSREMENRAPVNVVRDENGIMHVTDGGRGGFRRKDKWNVNLLDALVQSLHFNSFIRHAYSVRLANLPAMPWGAMGINFARIDKPVLLQPTFFPFELYSRTCGKAALDVFWYGDTFSGTYKNRAYTGLRTLDVAATLDESRKQMVVYVINQSKDKAMETTISLTGGQFTGKARVSVFNGPDIMAENTDENPNQVGVKETDLKVTGKSFIYTFEPHSVTAILCDIS
;
A
#
# COMPACT_ATOMS: atom_id res chain seq x y z
N MET A 1 15.11 23.27 -19.95
CA MET A 1 15.18 22.71 -18.57
C MET A 1 14.56 21.32 -18.44
N ALA A 2 13.50 20.96 -19.18
CA ALA A 2 12.91 19.63 -19.16
C ALA A 2 13.88 18.49 -19.54
N GLN A 3 14.85 18.74 -20.41
CA GLN A 3 15.86 17.75 -20.81
C GLN A 3 16.86 17.34 -19.71
N LEU A 4 16.99 18.11 -18.62
CA LEU A 4 17.97 17.83 -17.56
C LEU A 4 17.49 16.75 -16.57
N TRP A 5 16.19 16.60 -16.35
CA TRP A 5 15.64 15.72 -15.31
C TRP A 5 14.94 14.49 -15.85
N GLN A 6 14.61 14.44 -17.14
CA GLN A 6 13.90 13.33 -17.81
C GLN A 6 12.70 12.80 -16.98
N ALA A 7 11.99 13.70 -16.29
CA ALA A 7 10.80 13.34 -15.51
C ALA A 7 9.73 12.82 -16.46
N LYS A 8 9.43 11.54 -16.36
CA LYS A 8 8.53 10.84 -17.28
C LYS A 8 7.09 10.84 -16.81
N TYR A 9 6.86 10.75 -15.51
CA TYR A 9 5.53 10.63 -14.91
C TYR A 9 5.15 11.95 -14.24
N TRP A 10 3.94 12.44 -14.53
CA TRP A 10 3.46 13.73 -14.07
C TRP A 10 2.05 13.60 -13.51
N GLY A 11 1.89 13.86 -12.20
CA GLY A 11 0.59 14.02 -11.57
C GLY A 11 -0.05 15.34 -11.99
N VAL A 12 -1.29 15.28 -12.48
CA VAL A 12 -2.07 16.47 -12.85
C VAL A 12 -3.02 16.81 -11.69
N GLY A 13 -2.48 17.43 -10.66
CA GLY A 13 -3.16 17.71 -9.40
C GLY A 13 -2.87 16.66 -8.33
N ASN A 14 -3.28 16.96 -7.10
CA ASN A 14 -3.19 16.09 -5.94
C ASN A 14 -4.47 16.21 -5.13
N GLU A 15 -5.10 15.08 -4.81
CA GLU A 15 -6.33 15.02 -3.98
C GLU A 15 -7.36 16.09 -4.37
N VAL A 16 -7.57 16.27 -5.67
CA VAL A 16 -8.42 17.35 -6.22
C VAL A 16 -9.90 17.22 -5.85
N ASP A 17 -10.29 16.11 -5.27
CA ASP A 17 -11.61 15.82 -4.73
C ASP A 17 -11.74 16.20 -3.23
N SER A 18 -10.63 16.49 -2.58
CA SER A 18 -10.62 16.83 -1.14
C SER A 18 -10.91 18.30 -0.91
N PRO A 19 -11.90 18.64 -0.07
CA PRO A 19 -12.21 20.04 0.28
C PRO A 19 -11.10 20.71 1.10
N GLY A 20 -10.16 19.94 1.64
CA GLY A 20 -9.00 20.48 2.33
C GLY A 20 -7.86 20.90 1.39
N GLN A 21 -7.96 20.56 0.11
CA GLN A 21 -6.91 20.85 -0.87
C GLN A 21 -7.20 22.13 -1.65
N ILE A 22 -6.14 22.92 -1.89
CA ILE A 22 -6.24 24.10 -2.75
C ILE A 22 -6.52 23.62 -4.18
N GLY A 23 -7.58 24.17 -4.78
CA GLY A 23 -7.95 23.82 -6.14
C GLY A 23 -8.84 22.59 -6.26
N MET A 24 -9.54 22.21 -5.17
CA MET A 24 -10.60 21.22 -5.21
C MET A 24 -11.52 21.44 -6.42
N LYS A 25 -11.93 20.37 -7.06
CA LYS A 25 -12.77 20.38 -8.26
C LYS A 25 -13.86 19.32 -8.19
N THR A 26 -15.00 19.64 -8.76
CA THR A 26 -15.97 18.62 -9.13
C THR A 26 -15.38 17.67 -10.18
N PRO A 27 -15.92 16.48 -10.37
CA PRO A 27 -15.44 15.56 -11.40
C PRO A 27 -15.43 16.18 -12.80
N GLN A 28 -16.48 16.95 -13.16
CA GLN A 28 -16.61 17.63 -14.45
C GLN A 28 -15.56 18.71 -14.66
N GLU A 29 -15.33 19.55 -13.64
CA GLU A 29 -14.30 20.59 -13.67
C GLU A 29 -12.91 19.97 -13.80
N TYR A 30 -12.66 18.87 -13.08
CA TYR A 30 -11.38 18.22 -13.14
C TYR A 30 -11.15 17.55 -14.50
N ALA A 31 -12.11 16.82 -15.04
CA ALA A 31 -12.00 16.20 -16.37
C ALA A 31 -11.71 17.23 -17.45
N ARG A 32 -12.37 18.39 -17.41
CA ARG A 32 -12.09 19.52 -18.30
C ARG A 32 -10.69 20.07 -18.10
N ALA A 33 -10.28 20.35 -16.87
CA ALA A 33 -8.96 20.88 -16.56
C ALA A 33 -7.84 19.89 -16.99
N PHE A 34 -7.98 18.60 -16.66
CA PHE A 34 -7.06 17.55 -17.06
C PHE A 34 -6.89 17.50 -18.56
N THR A 35 -8.00 17.56 -19.30
CA THR A 35 -7.97 17.58 -20.77
C THR A 35 -7.15 18.75 -21.31
N GLU A 36 -7.33 19.95 -20.78
CA GLU A 36 -6.58 21.14 -21.25
C GLU A 36 -5.10 21.06 -20.84
N TYR A 37 -4.80 20.67 -19.60
CA TYR A 37 -3.41 20.46 -19.18
C TYR A 37 -2.71 19.39 -20.02
N SER A 38 -3.36 18.28 -20.30
CA SER A 38 -2.79 17.19 -21.09
C SER A 38 -2.37 17.64 -22.47
N LYS A 39 -3.17 18.50 -23.14
CA LYS A 39 -2.85 19.06 -24.46
C LYS A 39 -1.57 19.90 -24.42
N VAL A 40 -1.44 20.76 -23.41
CA VAL A 40 -0.28 21.65 -23.28
C VAL A 40 0.96 20.86 -22.91
N MET A 41 0.85 19.97 -21.90
CA MET A 41 1.99 19.17 -21.42
C MET A 41 2.52 18.23 -22.49
N LYS A 42 1.66 17.49 -23.19
CA LYS A 42 2.05 16.59 -24.29
C LYS A 42 2.57 17.35 -25.53
N ARG A 43 2.24 18.63 -25.70
CA ARG A 43 2.84 19.46 -26.76
C ARG A 43 4.30 19.84 -26.45
N VAL A 44 4.63 19.98 -25.16
CA VAL A 44 6.00 20.28 -24.72
C VAL A 44 6.85 19.02 -24.75
N ASP A 45 6.31 17.91 -24.28
CA ASP A 45 6.95 16.59 -24.29
C ASP A 45 5.90 15.49 -24.51
N PRO A 46 5.83 14.91 -25.72
CA PRO A 46 4.83 13.90 -26.06
C PRO A 46 5.07 12.55 -25.33
N GLU A 47 6.27 12.30 -24.80
CA GLU A 47 6.63 11.02 -24.17
C GLU A 47 6.27 10.93 -22.70
N ILE A 48 5.90 12.03 -22.06
CA ILE A 48 5.50 12.02 -20.65
C ILE A 48 4.23 11.19 -20.44
N LYS A 49 4.12 10.65 -19.23
CA LYS A 49 2.96 9.89 -18.77
C LYS A 49 2.17 10.74 -17.77
N LEU A 50 0.87 10.83 -17.99
CA LEU A 50 -0.02 11.65 -17.17
C LEU A 50 -0.80 10.81 -16.20
N VAL A 51 -0.74 11.20 -14.94
CA VAL A 51 -1.43 10.56 -13.83
C VAL A 51 -2.62 11.46 -13.42
N ALA A 52 -3.83 10.94 -13.51
CA ALA A 52 -5.04 11.65 -13.08
C ALA A 52 -5.30 11.36 -11.60
N SER A 53 -5.39 12.41 -10.80
CA SER A 53 -5.80 12.30 -9.38
C SER A 53 -7.28 11.93 -9.33
N LEU A 54 -7.56 10.71 -8.92
CA LEU A 54 -8.93 10.20 -8.96
C LEU A 54 -9.64 10.37 -7.63
N GLU A 55 -8.98 9.93 -6.57
CA GLU A 55 -9.58 9.97 -5.24
C GLU A 55 -8.49 10.03 -4.16
N CYS A 56 -8.82 10.73 -3.08
CA CYS A 56 -8.01 10.77 -1.87
C CYS A 56 -8.62 9.97 -0.70
N HIS A 57 -9.88 9.59 -0.79
CA HIS A 57 -10.62 8.99 0.32
C HIS A 57 -11.54 7.87 -0.18
N TRP A 58 -11.01 6.69 -0.30
CA TRP A 58 -11.79 5.47 -0.54
C TRP A 58 -12.76 5.15 0.60
N GLU A 59 -12.42 5.52 1.82
CA GLU A 59 -13.09 5.00 2.98
C GLU A 59 -13.95 6.01 3.69
N ASP A 60 -15.10 5.50 4.15
CA ASP A 60 -16.03 6.23 5.00
C ASP A 60 -15.31 6.93 6.15
N ARG A 61 -15.23 8.23 6.06
CA ARG A 61 -15.05 9.05 7.25
C ARG A 61 -16.44 9.39 7.77
N PRO A 62 -16.92 8.76 8.84
CA PRO A 62 -18.29 8.98 9.34
C PRO A 62 -18.55 10.41 9.83
N LEU A 63 -17.59 11.31 9.66
CA LEU A 63 -17.57 12.64 10.26
C LEU A 63 -17.77 13.80 9.29
N LEU A 64 -17.96 13.55 7.98
CA LEU A 64 -18.20 14.64 7.03
C LEU A 64 -19.56 14.45 6.37
N PRO A 65 -20.43 15.47 6.42
CA PRO A 65 -21.79 15.34 5.86
C PRO A 65 -21.76 15.17 4.35
N ASP A 66 -22.55 14.23 3.89
CA ASP A 66 -23.09 13.96 2.54
C ASP A 66 -22.19 14.13 1.30
N PHE A 67 -21.24 15.03 1.29
CA PHE A 67 -20.46 15.38 0.11
C PHE A 67 -19.15 14.59 -0.05
N ILE A 68 -18.59 14.07 1.05
CA ILE A 68 -17.24 13.44 1.06
C ILE A 68 -17.30 11.97 1.40
N ASN A 69 -18.40 11.50 1.96
CA ASN A 69 -18.53 10.19 2.59
C ASN A 69 -19.47 9.23 1.86
N ASN A 70 -19.86 9.53 0.64
CA ASN A 70 -20.60 8.56 -0.12
C ASN A 70 -19.60 7.58 -0.80
N PRO A 71 -19.53 6.31 -0.39
CA PRO A 71 -18.64 5.33 -1.02
C PRO A 71 -18.91 5.14 -2.51
N THR A 72 -20.06 5.57 -3.01
CA THR A 72 -20.40 5.56 -4.44
C THR A 72 -19.80 6.73 -5.21
N GLN A 73 -19.42 7.83 -4.53
CA GLN A 73 -18.92 9.03 -5.23
C GLN A 73 -17.59 8.78 -5.94
N TRP A 74 -16.71 7.93 -5.42
CA TRP A 74 -15.47 7.61 -6.11
C TRP A 74 -15.74 6.86 -7.43
N VAL A 75 -16.73 5.97 -7.45
CA VAL A 75 -17.16 5.22 -8.64
C VAL A 75 -17.64 6.19 -9.72
N GLU A 76 -18.57 7.08 -9.38
CA GLU A 76 -19.09 8.07 -10.30
C GLU A 76 -18.00 9.03 -10.81
N ARG A 77 -17.11 9.46 -9.93
CA ARG A 77 -15.96 10.32 -10.27
C ARG A 77 -15.01 9.61 -11.23
N ALA A 78 -14.63 8.37 -10.93
CA ALA A 78 -13.75 7.57 -11.75
C ALA A 78 -14.36 7.30 -13.12
N GLN A 79 -15.61 6.90 -13.15
CA GLN A 79 -16.34 6.66 -14.38
C GLN A 79 -16.36 7.91 -15.25
N LEU A 80 -16.75 9.06 -14.70
CA LEU A 80 -16.83 10.31 -15.43
C LEU A 80 -15.46 10.76 -15.98
N MET A 81 -14.40 10.63 -15.17
CA MET A 81 -13.05 10.94 -15.61
C MET A 81 -12.61 10.08 -16.79
N LEU A 82 -12.84 8.78 -16.70
CA LEU A 82 -12.54 7.83 -17.77
C LEU A 82 -13.37 8.09 -19.03
N GLU A 83 -14.65 8.42 -18.88
CA GLU A 83 -15.54 8.73 -20.01
C GLU A 83 -15.14 10.01 -20.76
N GLN A 84 -14.71 11.04 -20.04
CA GLN A 84 -14.43 12.36 -20.61
C GLN A 84 -12.95 12.57 -21.01
N ALA A 85 -12.02 11.92 -20.33
CA ALA A 85 -10.60 12.15 -20.50
C ALA A 85 -9.76 10.86 -20.63
N GLY A 86 -10.37 9.68 -20.63
CA GLY A 86 -9.67 8.40 -20.60
C GLY A 86 -8.69 8.19 -21.75
N ASP A 87 -8.95 8.77 -22.92
CA ASP A 87 -8.03 8.75 -24.08
C ASP A 87 -6.69 9.47 -23.80
N ARG A 88 -6.60 10.25 -22.74
CA ARG A 88 -5.45 11.07 -22.35
C ARG A 88 -4.81 10.64 -21.03
N ILE A 89 -5.46 9.74 -20.29
CA ILE A 89 -5.01 9.24 -19.00
C ILE A 89 -4.07 8.06 -19.24
N ASP A 90 -2.83 8.16 -18.80
CA ASP A 90 -1.92 7.02 -18.77
C ASP A 90 -2.06 6.22 -17.46
N TYR A 91 -2.34 6.90 -16.33
CA TYR A 91 -2.53 6.31 -15.00
C TYR A 91 -3.63 7.02 -14.23
N ILE A 92 -4.33 6.25 -13.41
CA ILE A 92 -5.23 6.76 -12.37
C ILE A 92 -4.50 6.69 -11.04
N ALA A 93 -4.45 7.81 -10.33
CA ALA A 93 -3.92 7.89 -8.98
C ALA A 93 -4.99 7.54 -7.96
N ILE A 94 -4.63 6.71 -7.00
CA ILE A 94 -5.40 6.44 -5.79
C ILE A 94 -4.51 6.59 -4.56
N HIS A 95 -5.09 7.08 -3.46
CA HIS A 95 -4.41 7.20 -2.18
C HIS A 95 -5.00 6.20 -1.20
N ARG A 96 -4.15 5.42 -0.53
CA ARG A 96 -4.61 4.38 0.36
C ARG A 96 -3.76 4.26 1.61
N TYR A 97 -4.28 4.71 2.72
CA TYR A 97 -3.64 4.59 4.02
C TYR A 97 -4.38 3.57 4.89
N ALA A 98 -3.63 2.65 5.46
CA ALA A 98 -4.13 1.77 6.50
C ALA A 98 -4.20 2.53 7.83
N HIS A 99 -5.30 2.42 8.53
CA HIS A 99 -5.50 3.04 9.83
C HIS A 99 -5.91 1.96 10.84
N ALA A 100 -5.33 2.00 12.02
CA ALA A 100 -5.79 1.24 13.16
C ALA A 100 -6.09 2.17 14.34
N TYR A 101 -7.09 1.83 15.11
CA TYR A 101 -7.34 2.46 16.39
C TYR A 101 -6.50 1.76 17.47
N TYR A 102 -6.24 2.46 18.58
CA TYR A 102 -5.43 1.94 19.68
C TYR A 102 -5.88 0.60 20.21
N ASP A 103 -7.17 0.41 20.32
CA ASP A 103 -7.84 -0.79 20.84
C ASP A 103 -8.33 -1.73 19.72
N GLU A 104 -7.91 -1.49 18.47
CA GLU A 104 -8.29 -2.34 17.35
C GLU A 104 -7.75 -3.76 17.54
N PRO A 105 -8.60 -4.80 17.46
CA PRO A 105 -8.12 -6.17 17.39
C PRO A 105 -7.11 -6.37 16.25
N PHE A 106 -6.07 -7.15 16.50
CA PHE A 106 -5.03 -7.42 15.51
C PHE A 106 -5.61 -7.92 14.18
N GLU A 107 -6.58 -8.82 14.24
CA GLU A 107 -7.24 -9.43 13.09
C GLU A 107 -7.98 -8.38 12.24
N ASN A 108 -8.52 -7.35 12.88
CA ASN A 108 -9.19 -6.26 12.19
C ASN A 108 -8.20 -5.44 11.37
N TYR A 109 -7.03 -5.15 11.92
CA TYR A 109 -6.02 -4.41 11.19
C TYR A 109 -5.42 -5.24 10.04
N MET A 110 -5.27 -6.56 10.23
CA MET A 110 -4.86 -7.47 9.15
C MET A 110 -5.91 -7.53 8.02
N ALA A 111 -7.20 -7.39 8.31
CA ALA A 111 -8.26 -7.36 7.30
C ALA A 111 -8.16 -6.18 6.31
N PHE A 112 -7.32 -5.19 6.59
CA PHE A 112 -6.99 -4.11 5.65
C PHE A 112 -6.53 -4.64 4.30
N ALA A 113 -5.73 -5.71 4.26
CA ALA A 113 -5.18 -6.25 3.02
C ALA A 113 -6.28 -6.65 2.02
N GLU A 114 -7.34 -7.29 2.51
CA GLU A 114 -8.48 -7.66 1.67
C GLU A 114 -9.26 -6.42 1.21
N SER A 115 -9.52 -5.48 2.12
CA SER A 115 -10.16 -4.21 1.76
C SER A 115 -9.38 -3.45 0.69
N PHE A 116 -8.06 -3.51 0.73
CA PHE A 116 -7.22 -2.87 -0.28
C PHE A 116 -7.25 -3.62 -1.62
N SER A 117 -7.19 -4.95 -1.60
CA SER A 117 -7.31 -5.76 -2.82
C SER A 117 -8.66 -5.54 -3.50
N GLU A 118 -9.77 -5.55 -2.76
CA GLU A 118 -11.10 -5.26 -3.31
C GLU A 118 -11.19 -3.86 -3.94
N HIS A 119 -10.52 -2.87 -3.35
CA HIS A 119 -10.46 -1.53 -3.94
C HIS A 119 -9.72 -1.56 -5.29
N LEU A 120 -8.55 -2.20 -5.35
CA LEU A 120 -7.81 -2.36 -6.60
C LEU A 120 -8.64 -3.09 -7.66
N ASP A 121 -9.29 -4.20 -7.30
CA ASP A 121 -10.19 -4.94 -8.19
C ASP A 121 -11.32 -4.06 -8.73
N GLY A 122 -11.91 -3.22 -7.87
CA GLY A 122 -12.96 -2.28 -8.25
C GLY A 122 -12.48 -1.25 -9.28
N VAL A 123 -11.31 -0.67 -9.04
CA VAL A 123 -10.70 0.32 -9.98
C VAL A 123 -10.32 -0.35 -11.30
N GLU A 124 -9.71 -1.53 -11.27
CA GLU A 124 -9.39 -2.32 -12.47
C GLU A 124 -10.63 -2.65 -13.29
N GLY A 125 -11.68 -3.13 -12.62
CA GLY A 125 -12.95 -3.45 -13.25
C GLY A 125 -13.58 -2.24 -13.94
N MET A 126 -13.55 -1.08 -13.33
CA MET A 126 -14.06 0.17 -13.88
C MET A 126 -13.23 0.64 -15.08
N ILE A 127 -11.90 0.67 -14.96
CA ILE A 127 -11.02 1.01 -16.08
C ILE A 127 -11.35 0.13 -17.29
N ARG A 128 -11.46 -1.17 -17.06
CA ARG A 128 -11.77 -2.14 -18.11
C ARG A 128 -13.13 -1.91 -18.76
N ALA A 129 -14.17 -1.73 -17.94
CA ALA A 129 -15.55 -1.56 -18.43
C ALA A 129 -15.68 -0.28 -19.27
N VAL A 130 -15.20 0.87 -18.76
CA VAL A 130 -15.28 2.14 -19.48
C VAL A 130 -14.38 2.15 -20.71
N SER A 131 -13.20 1.55 -20.64
CA SER A 131 -12.31 1.45 -21.81
C SER A 131 -12.95 0.66 -22.95
N LEU A 132 -13.64 -0.43 -22.64
CA LEU A 132 -14.39 -1.21 -23.65
C LEU A 132 -15.53 -0.39 -24.24
N GLU A 133 -16.32 0.27 -23.43
CA GLU A 133 -17.47 1.07 -23.87
C GLU A 133 -17.04 2.25 -24.74
N ARG A 134 -16.00 2.97 -24.31
CA ARG A 134 -15.51 4.18 -25.00
C ARG A 134 -14.48 3.91 -26.09
N GLY A 135 -14.08 2.65 -26.27
CA GLY A 135 -13.10 2.26 -27.28
C GLY A 135 -11.68 2.77 -27.01
N ILE A 136 -11.31 2.97 -25.75
CA ILE A 136 -9.95 3.34 -25.34
C ILE A 136 -9.02 2.14 -25.65
N LYS A 137 -7.97 2.37 -26.43
CA LYS A 137 -7.11 1.30 -26.94
C LYS A 137 -5.82 1.08 -26.15
N HIS A 138 -5.36 2.09 -25.42
CA HIS A 138 -4.15 1.97 -24.62
C HIS A 138 -4.51 1.43 -23.22
N HIS A 139 -3.51 0.86 -22.56
CA HIS A 139 -3.63 0.42 -21.18
C HIS A 139 -3.57 1.62 -20.24
N ILE A 140 -4.57 1.76 -19.37
CA ILE A 140 -4.57 2.72 -18.28
C ILE A 140 -4.15 1.95 -17.03
N GLY A 141 -3.01 2.35 -16.42
CA GLY A 141 -2.51 1.75 -15.20
C GLY A 141 -3.06 2.42 -13.94
N ILE A 142 -2.77 1.83 -12.79
CA ILE A 142 -3.03 2.40 -11.48
C ILE A 142 -1.71 2.90 -10.89
N ALA A 143 -1.71 4.12 -10.39
CA ALA A 143 -0.67 4.70 -9.57
C ALA A 143 -1.19 4.79 -8.13
N VAL A 144 -0.67 3.96 -7.23
CA VAL A 144 -0.90 4.15 -5.79
C VAL A 144 0.16 5.14 -5.32
N ASP A 145 -0.04 6.41 -5.66
CA ASP A 145 1.01 7.43 -5.52
C ASP A 145 1.08 8.05 -4.13
N GLU A 146 0.12 7.73 -3.26
CA GLU A 146 0.24 7.85 -1.81
C GLU A 146 -0.32 6.62 -1.11
N TRP A 147 0.49 5.99 -0.29
CA TRP A 147 0.08 4.83 0.49
C TRP A 147 0.90 4.69 1.78
N GLY A 148 0.51 3.81 2.65
CA GLY A 148 1.20 3.54 3.90
C GLY A 148 0.24 3.21 5.01
N ASN A 149 0.71 3.35 6.23
CA ASN A 149 -0.10 3.11 7.42
C ASN A 149 0.09 4.22 8.45
N SER A 150 -0.94 4.48 9.20
CA SER A 150 -0.84 5.32 10.39
C SER A 150 -0.20 4.50 11.50
N PRO A 151 0.90 4.99 12.10
CA PRO A 151 1.57 4.24 13.16
C PRO A 151 0.63 3.86 14.29
N THR A 152 0.63 2.59 14.67
CA THR A 152 -0.04 2.11 15.87
C THR A 152 0.82 2.44 17.10
N SER A 153 0.22 2.86 18.19
CA SER A 153 0.94 3.29 19.38
C SER A 153 0.29 2.77 20.64
N ARG A 154 1.09 2.27 21.56
CA ARG A 154 0.62 1.91 22.91
C ARG A 154 0.14 3.14 23.72
N GLU A 155 0.57 4.35 23.34
CA GLU A 155 0.28 5.60 24.06
C GLU A 155 -0.90 6.42 23.46
N MET A 156 -1.70 5.84 22.56
CA MET A 156 -2.84 6.55 21.97
C MET A 156 -4.06 6.66 22.90
N GLU A 157 -3.87 6.49 24.20
CA GLU A 157 -4.93 6.48 25.22
C GLU A 157 -5.71 7.80 25.39
N ASN A 158 -5.22 8.91 24.85
CA ASN A 158 -5.80 10.24 25.07
C ASN A 158 -6.25 10.94 23.79
N ARG A 159 -6.94 10.25 22.90
CA ARG A 159 -7.60 10.94 21.79
C ARG A 159 -8.88 11.63 22.28
N ALA A 160 -8.80 12.95 22.41
CA ALA A 160 -10.03 13.73 22.42
C ALA A 160 -10.74 13.57 21.05
N PRO A 161 -12.05 13.34 21.03
CA PRO A 161 -12.79 13.26 19.78
C PRO A 161 -12.59 14.58 19.00
N VAL A 162 -12.29 14.45 17.71
CA VAL A 162 -12.20 15.63 16.82
C VAL A 162 -13.61 16.13 16.62
N ASN A 163 -13.95 17.26 17.20
CA ASN A 163 -15.22 17.92 16.96
C ASN A 163 -15.10 18.85 15.75
N VAL A 164 -15.84 18.53 14.71
CA VAL A 164 -15.97 19.38 13.54
C VAL A 164 -17.28 20.17 13.67
N VAL A 165 -17.17 21.48 13.76
CA VAL A 165 -18.33 22.39 13.84
C VAL A 165 -18.38 23.20 12.55
N ARG A 166 -19.56 23.29 11.97
CA ARG A 166 -19.82 24.16 10.81
C ARG A 166 -20.31 25.50 11.31
N ASP A 167 -19.69 26.58 10.89
CA ASP A 167 -20.13 27.93 11.21
C ASP A 167 -21.39 28.37 10.40
N GLU A 168 -21.88 29.55 10.68
CA GLU A 168 -23.04 30.15 10.01
C GLU A 168 -22.86 30.38 8.51
N ASN A 169 -21.61 30.42 8.04
CA ASN A 169 -21.25 30.54 6.62
C ASN A 169 -21.01 29.18 5.95
N GLY A 170 -21.22 28.06 6.69
CA GLY A 170 -20.99 26.71 6.19
C GLY A 170 -19.52 26.28 6.19
N ILE A 171 -18.62 27.09 6.77
CA ILE A 171 -17.19 26.77 6.88
C ILE A 171 -16.99 25.80 8.03
N MET A 172 -16.25 24.74 7.79
CA MET A 172 -15.93 23.73 8.80
C MET A 172 -14.73 24.15 9.64
N HIS A 173 -14.92 24.15 10.95
CA HIS A 173 -13.87 24.39 11.94
C HIS A 173 -13.62 23.12 12.74
N VAL A 174 -12.35 22.75 12.88
CA VAL A 174 -11.92 21.70 13.81
C VAL A 174 -11.69 22.37 15.16
N THR A 175 -12.62 22.17 16.10
CA THR A 175 -12.66 22.94 17.35
C THR A 175 -11.83 22.34 18.47
N ASP A 176 -11.55 21.02 18.48
CA ASP A 176 -10.78 20.38 19.53
C ASP A 176 -9.94 19.22 19.01
N GLY A 177 -8.84 18.95 19.71
CA GLY A 177 -7.97 17.83 19.46
C GLY A 177 -6.78 18.12 18.57
N GLY A 178 -6.60 19.35 18.14
CA GLY A 178 -5.45 19.77 17.32
C GLY A 178 -5.34 19.02 16.00
N ARG A 179 -4.80 19.65 15.00
CA ARG A 179 -4.44 19.03 13.74
C ARG A 179 -3.61 17.78 13.99
N GLY A 180 -4.14 16.65 13.68
CA GLY A 180 -3.45 15.38 13.78
C GLY A 180 -3.92 14.54 14.95
N GLY A 181 -5.00 13.82 14.75
CA GLY A 181 -5.31 12.63 15.54
C GLY A 181 -4.16 11.60 15.51
N PHE A 182 -3.00 11.97 14.99
CA PHE A 182 -1.81 11.15 14.78
C PHE A 182 -0.56 11.72 15.43
N ARG A 183 -0.64 12.79 16.23
CA ARG A 183 0.54 13.28 16.92
C ARG A 183 0.74 12.52 18.22
N ARG A 184 1.64 11.54 18.21
CA ARG A 184 2.44 11.23 19.40
C ARG A 184 3.11 12.52 19.84
N LYS A 185 2.95 12.92 21.08
CA LYS A 185 3.60 14.13 21.57
C LYS A 185 5.12 14.06 21.48
N ASP A 186 5.75 12.89 21.52
CA ASP A 186 7.18 12.77 21.71
C ASP A 186 7.90 11.65 20.94
N LYS A 187 7.21 10.78 20.17
CA LYS A 187 7.88 9.67 19.45
C LYS A 187 7.23 9.37 18.11
N TRP A 188 8.01 9.39 17.06
CA TRP A 188 7.65 9.05 15.68
C TRP A 188 8.04 7.60 15.31
N ASN A 189 8.07 6.71 16.28
CA ASN A 189 8.48 5.35 16.05
C ASN A 189 7.32 4.53 15.53
N VAL A 190 7.57 3.76 14.49
CA VAL A 190 6.69 2.70 13.99
C VAL A 190 7.13 1.38 14.64
N ASN A 191 6.24 0.42 14.67
CA ASN A 191 6.47 -0.89 15.27
C ASN A 191 6.38 -2.03 14.25
N LEU A 192 6.57 -3.27 14.70
CA LEU A 192 6.50 -4.45 13.85
C LEU A 192 5.13 -4.60 13.18
N LEU A 193 4.04 -4.30 13.87
CA LEU A 193 2.68 -4.38 13.31
C LEU A 193 2.51 -3.42 12.12
N ASP A 194 3.04 -2.21 12.21
CA ASP A 194 3.05 -1.26 11.10
C ASP A 194 3.79 -1.82 9.88
N ALA A 195 4.92 -2.49 10.12
CA ALA A 195 5.72 -3.12 9.07
C ALA A 195 5.03 -4.35 8.44
N LEU A 196 4.29 -5.13 9.22
CA LEU A 196 3.45 -6.21 8.68
C LEU A 196 2.39 -5.66 7.72
N VAL A 197 1.66 -4.63 8.14
CA VAL A 197 0.64 -3.99 7.30
C VAL A 197 1.24 -3.37 6.05
N GLN A 198 2.42 -2.74 6.16
CA GLN A 198 3.15 -2.26 4.98
C GLN A 198 3.49 -3.41 4.02
N SER A 199 3.88 -4.57 4.55
CA SER A 199 4.20 -5.73 3.73
C SER A 199 2.99 -6.30 2.99
N LEU A 200 1.81 -6.22 3.60
CA LEU A 200 0.55 -6.58 2.94
C LEU A 200 0.24 -5.69 1.72
N HIS A 201 0.61 -4.40 1.77
CA HIS A 201 0.54 -3.55 0.58
C HIS A 201 1.46 -4.08 -0.54
N PHE A 202 2.71 -4.45 -0.22
CA PHE A 202 3.63 -4.99 -1.23
C PHE A 202 3.10 -6.25 -1.90
N ASN A 203 2.57 -7.20 -1.12
CA ASN A 203 1.97 -8.40 -1.67
C ASN A 203 0.76 -8.07 -2.56
N SER A 204 -0.07 -7.10 -2.15
CA SER A 204 -1.20 -6.63 -2.97
C SER A 204 -0.71 -6.00 -4.28
N PHE A 205 0.34 -5.19 -4.27
CA PHE A 205 0.93 -4.63 -5.50
C PHE A 205 1.44 -5.71 -6.45
N ILE A 206 2.06 -6.77 -5.91
CA ILE A 206 2.54 -7.90 -6.73
C ILE A 206 1.36 -8.65 -7.35
N ARG A 207 0.31 -8.94 -6.59
CA ARG A 207 -0.89 -9.62 -7.12
C ARG A 207 -1.60 -8.79 -8.20
N HIS A 208 -1.57 -7.47 -8.10
CA HIS A 208 -2.16 -6.53 -9.06
C HIS A 208 -1.13 -5.93 -10.03
N ALA A 209 0.03 -6.56 -10.25
CA ALA A 209 1.13 -6.01 -11.05
C ALA A 209 0.77 -5.75 -12.52
N TYR A 210 -0.32 -6.30 -13.03
CA TYR A 210 -0.84 -5.96 -14.35
C TYR A 210 -1.31 -4.49 -14.42
N SER A 211 -2.00 -4.03 -13.38
CA SER A 211 -2.63 -2.70 -13.33
C SER A 211 -1.82 -1.73 -12.47
N VAL A 212 -1.34 -2.14 -11.29
CA VAL A 212 -0.52 -1.30 -10.41
C VAL A 212 0.89 -1.20 -10.97
N ARG A 213 1.24 -0.02 -11.49
CA ARG A 213 2.53 0.22 -12.16
C ARG A 213 3.43 1.17 -11.38
N LEU A 214 2.86 1.94 -10.48
CA LEU A 214 3.54 2.88 -9.62
C LEU A 214 2.97 2.73 -8.20
N ALA A 215 3.86 2.72 -7.20
CA ALA A 215 3.49 2.76 -5.79
C ALA A 215 4.51 3.63 -5.05
N ASN A 216 4.11 4.82 -4.63
CA ASN A 216 4.98 5.83 -4.06
C ASN A 216 4.67 6.00 -2.58
N LEU A 217 5.56 5.52 -1.73
CA LEU A 217 5.47 5.76 -0.29
C LEU A 217 5.86 7.22 -0.02
N PRO A 218 4.98 8.04 0.57
CA PRO A 218 5.29 9.43 0.86
C PRO A 218 6.49 9.56 1.80
N ALA A 219 7.42 10.45 1.44
CA ALA A 219 8.55 10.80 2.28
C ALA A 219 8.10 11.69 3.46
N MET A 220 7.33 11.12 4.37
CA MET A 220 6.90 11.84 5.56
C MET A 220 8.07 12.01 6.53
N PRO A 221 8.35 13.23 7.03
CA PRO A 221 9.47 13.45 7.96
C PRO A 221 9.32 12.73 9.30
N TRP A 222 8.18 12.08 9.51
CA TRP A 222 7.81 11.36 10.72
C TRP A 222 8.01 9.85 10.66
N GLY A 223 8.91 9.36 9.81
CA GLY A 223 9.36 7.97 9.87
C GLY A 223 8.53 6.96 9.07
N ALA A 224 7.52 7.39 8.28
CA ALA A 224 6.73 6.48 7.43
C ALA A 224 7.61 5.67 6.45
N MET A 225 8.76 6.20 6.07
CA MET A 225 9.78 5.49 5.26
C MET A 225 10.76 4.65 6.08
N GLY A 226 10.51 4.46 7.37
CA GLY A 226 11.42 3.67 8.21
C GLY A 226 12.75 4.34 8.54
N ILE A 227 12.93 5.63 8.21
CA ILE A 227 14.13 6.40 8.55
C ILE A 227 13.71 7.66 9.29
N ASN A 228 14.26 7.86 10.47
CA ASN A 228 13.96 9.05 11.26
C ASN A 228 14.89 10.21 10.90
N PHE A 229 14.44 11.11 10.04
CA PHE A 229 15.19 12.30 9.61
C PHE A 229 15.29 13.41 10.66
N ALA A 230 14.47 13.40 11.71
CA ALA A 230 14.50 14.44 12.76
C ALA A 230 15.67 14.29 13.74
N ARG A 231 16.62 13.41 13.45
CA ARG A 231 17.73 13.03 14.36
C ARG A 231 19.06 13.64 13.90
N ILE A 232 19.14 14.95 13.83
CA ILE A 232 20.29 15.66 13.25
C ILE A 232 21.63 15.29 13.94
N ASP A 233 21.61 15.06 15.26
CA ASP A 233 22.82 14.82 16.07
C ASP A 233 22.98 13.37 16.56
N LYS A 234 22.22 12.43 15.99
CA LYS A 234 22.25 11.01 16.40
C LYS A 234 22.48 10.09 15.19
N PRO A 235 23.02 8.88 15.41
CA PRO A 235 23.11 7.87 14.36
C PRO A 235 21.74 7.60 13.72
N VAL A 236 21.75 7.24 12.44
CA VAL A 236 20.52 6.83 11.73
C VAL A 236 19.93 5.62 12.44
N LEU A 237 18.66 5.72 12.78
CA LEU A 237 17.88 4.62 13.35
C LEU A 237 16.94 4.09 12.27
N LEU A 238 17.13 2.82 11.89
CA LEU A 238 16.24 2.13 10.98
C LEU A 238 15.00 1.68 11.75
N GLN A 239 13.83 2.16 11.30
CA GLN A 239 12.54 1.80 11.87
C GLN A 239 12.06 0.45 11.29
N PRO A 240 11.16 -0.27 11.97
CA PRO A 240 10.63 -1.54 11.45
C PRO A 240 10.13 -1.50 10.01
N THR A 241 9.48 -0.43 9.56
CA THR A 241 8.97 -0.28 8.19
C THR A 241 10.06 -0.13 7.11
N PHE A 242 11.30 0.15 7.48
CA PHE A 242 12.43 0.16 6.55
C PHE A 242 12.71 -1.23 5.97
N PHE A 243 12.69 -2.25 6.82
CA PHE A 243 13.16 -3.59 6.46
C PHE A 243 12.31 -4.30 5.40
N PRO A 244 10.97 -4.30 5.47
CA PRO A 244 10.15 -4.82 4.37
C PRO A 244 10.41 -4.08 3.06
N PHE A 245 10.48 -2.74 3.10
CA PHE A 245 10.74 -1.96 1.89
C PHE A 245 12.09 -2.34 1.24
N GLU A 246 13.15 -2.44 2.03
CA GLU A 246 14.46 -2.89 1.58
C GLU A 246 14.42 -4.32 1.04
N LEU A 247 13.77 -5.23 1.77
CA LEU A 247 13.65 -6.64 1.41
C LEU A 247 12.97 -6.83 0.05
N TYR A 248 11.80 -6.23 -0.15
CA TYR A 248 11.08 -6.31 -1.43
C TYR A 248 11.85 -5.62 -2.56
N SER A 249 12.39 -4.43 -2.31
CA SER A 249 13.18 -3.68 -3.30
C SER A 249 14.39 -4.47 -3.80
N ARG A 250 15.06 -5.21 -2.92
CA ARG A 250 16.27 -5.98 -3.23
C ARG A 250 15.97 -7.30 -3.92
N THR A 251 14.83 -7.92 -3.64
CA THR A 251 14.55 -9.31 -4.03
C THR A 251 13.48 -9.48 -5.09
N CYS A 252 12.64 -8.45 -5.34
CA CYS A 252 11.51 -8.55 -6.26
C CYS A 252 11.97 -8.88 -7.68
N GLY A 253 11.36 -9.91 -8.27
CA GLY A 253 11.57 -10.30 -9.66
C GLY A 253 10.83 -9.36 -10.64
N LYS A 254 10.95 -9.65 -11.94
CA LYS A 254 10.40 -8.81 -13.01
C LYS A 254 8.97 -9.15 -13.41
N ALA A 255 8.49 -10.32 -13.03
CA ALA A 255 7.14 -10.78 -13.34
C ALA A 255 6.48 -11.30 -12.06
N ALA A 256 5.23 -10.95 -11.84
CA ALA A 256 4.40 -11.57 -10.81
C ALA A 256 3.99 -12.98 -11.26
N LEU A 257 3.91 -13.89 -10.31
CA LEU A 257 3.43 -15.25 -10.52
C LEU A 257 2.05 -15.42 -9.89
N ASP A 258 1.21 -16.21 -10.54
CA ASP A 258 -0.04 -16.66 -9.94
C ASP A 258 0.25 -17.61 -8.78
N VAL A 259 -0.40 -17.36 -7.65
CA VAL A 259 -0.27 -18.18 -6.46
C VAL A 259 -1.61 -18.80 -6.10
N PHE A 260 -1.68 -20.13 -6.15
CA PHE A 260 -2.76 -20.86 -5.53
C PHE A 260 -2.44 -21.12 -4.07
N TRP A 261 -3.39 -20.80 -3.19
CA TRP A 261 -3.23 -20.93 -1.75
C TRP A 261 -4.35 -21.78 -1.15
N TYR A 262 -3.99 -22.62 -0.19
CA TYR A 262 -4.93 -23.37 0.64
C TYR A 262 -4.38 -23.48 2.06
N GLY A 263 -5.18 -23.14 3.07
CA GLY A 263 -4.75 -23.19 4.46
C GLY A 263 -5.76 -22.58 5.43
N ASP A 264 -5.30 -22.31 6.65
CA ASP A 264 -6.11 -21.72 7.72
C ASP A 264 -6.55 -20.31 7.36
N THR A 265 -7.73 -19.97 7.83
CA THR A 265 -8.32 -18.64 7.64
C THR A 265 -8.70 -18.01 8.98
N PHE A 266 -8.84 -16.70 8.96
CA PHE A 266 -9.38 -15.95 10.07
C PHE A 266 -10.51 -15.01 9.61
N SER A 267 -11.09 -14.26 10.52
CA SER A 267 -12.08 -13.23 10.23
C SER A 267 -11.70 -11.95 10.95
N GLY A 268 -12.02 -10.82 10.36
CA GLY A 268 -11.78 -9.52 10.94
C GLY A 268 -12.78 -8.50 10.42
N THR A 269 -12.80 -7.32 11.03
CA THR A 269 -13.61 -6.19 10.59
C THR A 269 -12.69 -5.02 10.31
N TYR A 270 -12.64 -4.57 9.07
CA TYR A 270 -11.90 -3.36 8.76
C TYR A 270 -12.87 -2.22 8.46
N LYS A 271 -12.75 -1.19 9.28
CA LYS A 271 -13.71 -0.09 9.31
C LYS A 271 -15.16 -0.58 9.39
N ASN A 272 -16.09 -0.54 9.12
CA ASN A 272 -17.45 -1.06 9.31
C ASN A 272 -17.79 -2.29 8.45
N ARG A 273 -16.79 -2.90 7.78
CA ARG A 273 -17.01 -4.05 6.92
C ARG A 273 -16.37 -5.31 7.52
N ALA A 274 -17.19 -6.35 7.67
CA ALA A 274 -16.73 -7.67 8.11
C ALA A 274 -16.17 -8.46 6.93
N TYR A 275 -15.03 -9.10 7.17
CA TYR A 275 -14.36 -10.00 6.25
C TYR A 275 -14.23 -11.37 6.87
N THR A 276 -14.49 -12.41 6.09
CA THR A 276 -14.38 -13.81 6.50
C THR A 276 -13.54 -14.59 5.51
N GLY A 277 -12.91 -15.67 5.98
CA GLY A 277 -12.06 -16.48 5.10
C GLY A 277 -10.75 -15.78 4.71
N LEU A 278 -10.31 -14.79 5.49
CA LEU A 278 -9.03 -14.14 5.29
C LEU A 278 -7.89 -15.13 5.47
N ARG A 279 -6.89 -15.08 4.60
CA ARG A 279 -5.76 -16.02 4.61
C ARG A 279 -4.85 -15.76 5.79
N THR A 280 -4.58 -16.79 6.62
CA THR A 280 -3.59 -16.64 7.70
C THR A 280 -2.19 -16.40 7.16
N LEU A 281 -1.85 -17.01 6.02
CA LEU A 281 -0.63 -16.69 5.28
C LEU A 281 -0.99 -15.85 4.05
N ASP A 282 -0.63 -14.59 4.03
CA ASP A 282 -0.71 -13.75 2.83
C ASP A 282 0.51 -14.00 1.94
N VAL A 283 0.29 -14.38 0.69
CA VAL A 283 1.34 -14.86 -0.19
C VAL A 283 1.34 -14.10 -1.51
N ALA A 284 2.54 -13.74 -1.95
CA ALA A 284 2.82 -13.29 -3.31
C ALA A 284 4.11 -13.93 -3.82
N ALA A 285 4.27 -14.04 -5.13
CA ALA A 285 5.49 -14.57 -5.70
C ALA A 285 5.90 -13.81 -6.97
N THR A 286 7.22 -13.75 -7.19
CA THR A 286 7.79 -13.10 -8.38
C THR A 286 8.86 -13.96 -9.02
N LEU A 287 9.08 -13.75 -10.31
CA LEU A 287 10.05 -14.47 -11.15
C LEU A 287 11.03 -13.49 -11.82
N ASP A 288 12.30 -13.79 -11.78
CA ASP A 288 13.32 -13.27 -12.71
C ASP A 288 13.81 -14.41 -13.60
N GLU A 289 13.22 -14.53 -14.80
CA GLU A 289 13.59 -15.55 -15.77
C GLU A 289 15.06 -15.50 -16.18
N SER A 290 15.63 -14.28 -16.28
CA SER A 290 17.02 -14.08 -16.70
C SER A 290 18.02 -14.64 -15.70
N ARG A 291 17.65 -14.71 -14.43
CA ARG A 291 18.44 -15.27 -13.32
C ARG A 291 18.02 -16.69 -12.97
N LYS A 292 16.90 -17.17 -13.52
CA LYS A 292 16.26 -18.43 -13.09
C LYS A 292 15.99 -18.43 -11.57
N GLN A 293 15.46 -17.34 -11.08
CA GLN A 293 15.19 -17.12 -9.67
C GLN A 293 13.74 -16.76 -9.45
N MET A 294 13.17 -17.35 -8.42
CA MET A 294 11.83 -17.06 -7.93
C MET A 294 11.91 -16.61 -6.48
N VAL A 295 11.09 -15.64 -6.11
CA VAL A 295 10.91 -15.24 -4.72
C VAL A 295 9.48 -15.50 -4.32
N VAL A 296 9.30 -16.15 -3.17
CA VAL A 296 8.00 -16.28 -2.50
C VAL A 296 8.03 -15.38 -1.27
N TYR A 297 7.09 -14.44 -1.21
CA TYR A 297 6.85 -13.59 -0.05
C TYR A 297 5.67 -14.12 0.73
N VAL A 298 5.88 -14.38 2.01
CA VAL A 298 4.83 -14.88 2.91
C VAL A 298 4.79 -14.02 4.15
N ILE A 299 3.61 -13.51 4.44
CA ILE A 299 3.31 -12.78 5.67
C ILE A 299 2.44 -13.68 6.53
N ASN A 300 2.97 -14.11 7.68
CA ASN A 300 2.19 -14.83 8.65
C ASN A 300 1.38 -13.83 9.48
N GLN A 301 0.09 -13.77 9.20
CA GLN A 301 -0.89 -12.91 9.86
C GLN A 301 -1.44 -13.52 11.15
N SER A 302 -0.84 -14.61 11.65
CA SER A 302 -1.14 -15.11 12.99
C SER A 302 -0.24 -14.45 14.02
N LYS A 303 -0.83 -13.86 15.05
CA LYS A 303 -0.10 -13.21 16.11
C LYS A 303 0.81 -14.16 16.89
N ASP A 304 0.35 -15.40 17.12
CA ASP A 304 0.97 -16.31 18.09
C ASP A 304 1.33 -17.69 17.51
N LYS A 305 0.93 -18.01 16.24
CA LYS A 305 1.12 -19.35 15.69
C LYS A 305 2.13 -19.36 14.56
N ALA A 306 3.11 -20.24 14.65
CA ALA A 306 3.92 -20.63 13.51
C ALA A 306 3.11 -21.53 12.56
N MET A 307 3.32 -21.37 11.25
CA MET A 307 2.55 -22.05 10.22
C MET A 307 3.48 -22.90 9.36
N GLU A 308 3.42 -24.24 9.51
CA GLU A 308 4.11 -25.16 8.62
C GLU A 308 3.33 -25.28 7.31
N THR A 309 4.03 -25.13 6.19
CA THR A 309 3.39 -25.05 4.87
C THR A 309 4.27 -25.72 3.80
N THR A 310 3.64 -26.44 2.89
CA THR A 310 4.29 -26.97 1.70
C THR A 310 4.25 -25.92 0.58
N ILE A 311 5.41 -25.59 0.05
CA ILE A 311 5.57 -24.74 -1.13
C ILE A 311 5.84 -25.62 -2.33
N SER A 312 5.03 -25.53 -3.38
CA SER A 312 5.11 -26.40 -4.57
C SER A 312 5.10 -25.58 -5.85
N LEU A 313 5.85 -26.04 -6.85
CA LEU A 313 5.83 -25.52 -8.21
C LEU A 313 4.91 -26.36 -9.10
N THR A 314 4.05 -25.71 -9.87
CA THR A 314 3.25 -26.34 -10.91
C THR A 314 4.07 -26.67 -12.16
N GLY A 315 5.14 -25.91 -12.42
CA GLY A 315 6.09 -26.10 -13.51
C GLY A 315 7.53 -25.92 -13.04
N GLY A 316 8.51 -26.60 -13.65
CA GLY A 316 9.91 -26.54 -13.25
C GLY A 316 10.21 -27.28 -11.95
N GLN A 317 11.37 -26.99 -11.38
CA GLN A 317 11.79 -27.56 -10.10
C GLN A 317 12.79 -26.64 -9.38
N PHE A 318 12.88 -26.77 -8.07
CA PHE A 318 13.91 -26.15 -7.24
C PHE A 318 15.25 -26.83 -7.46
N THR A 319 16.34 -26.07 -7.58
CA THR A 319 17.66 -26.59 -8.02
C THR A 319 18.71 -26.62 -6.92
N GLY A 320 18.37 -26.48 -5.66
CA GLY A 320 19.24 -26.80 -4.54
C GLY A 320 19.51 -25.68 -3.54
N LYS A 321 19.54 -24.41 -3.92
CA LYS A 321 19.75 -23.31 -2.97
C LYS A 321 18.51 -22.43 -2.85
N ALA A 322 18.20 -22.08 -1.62
CA ALA A 322 17.28 -20.99 -1.31
C ALA A 322 17.88 -20.13 -0.20
N ARG A 323 17.74 -18.81 -0.33
CA ARG A 323 18.03 -17.88 0.75
C ARG A 323 16.71 -17.47 1.38
N VAL A 324 16.62 -17.63 2.68
CA VAL A 324 15.45 -17.25 3.48
C VAL A 324 15.81 -16.01 4.26
N SER A 325 15.06 -14.95 4.05
CA SER A 325 15.14 -13.69 4.82
C SER A 325 13.85 -13.54 5.63
N VAL A 326 13.98 -13.57 6.97
CA VAL A 326 12.86 -13.44 7.90
C VAL A 326 12.95 -12.11 8.61
N PHE A 327 11.99 -11.24 8.37
CA PHE A 327 11.80 -10.02 9.14
C PHE A 327 10.84 -10.32 10.29
N ASN A 328 11.28 -10.07 11.53
CA ASN A 328 10.51 -10.34 12.74
C ASN A 328 11.05 -9.56 13.94
N GLY A 329 10.37 -9.68 15.07
CA GLY A 329 10.73 -9.12 16.37
C GLY A 329 10.11 -9.92 17.52
N PRO A 330 10.36 -9.55 18.78
CA PRO A 330 9.87 -10.30 19.93
C PRO A 330 8.34 -10.23 20.13
N ASP A 331 7.71 -9.19 19.67
CA ASP A 331 6.23 -9.02 19.67
C ASP A 331 5.80 -8.00 18.63
N ILE A 332 4.50 -7.97 18.30
CA ILE A 332 3.93 -7.09 17.26
C ILE A 332 4.09 -5.59 17.53
N MET A 333 4.30 -5.20 18.78
CA MET A 333 4.52 -3.81 19.19
C MET A 333 6.00 -3.46 19.37
N ALA A 334 6.90 -4.37 19.01
CA ALA A 334 8.33 -4.14 19.10
C ALA A 334 8.78 -2.99 18.18
N GLU A 335 9.64 -2.14 18.68
CA GLU A 335 10.17 -0.94 18.03
C GLU A 335 11.68 -0.97 18.07
N ASN A 336 12.34 -0.35 17.09
CA ASN A 336 13.74 -0.02 17.20
C ASN A 336 13.90 1.34 17.89
N THR A 337 14.69 1.40 18.95
CA THR A 337 14.97 2.60 19.73
C THR A 337 16.48 2.87 19.80
N ASP A 338 16.87 4.00 20.37
CA ASP A 338 18.29 4.31 20.59
C ASP A 338 18.96 3.29 21.50
N GLU A 339 18.24 2.80 22.50
CA GLU A 339 18.73 1.81 23.46
C GLU A 339 18.75 0.40 22.86
N ASN A 340 17.80 0.10 21.96
CA ASN A 340 17.66 -1.21 21.31
C ASN A 340 17.45 -1.05 19.79
N PRO A 341 18.49 -0.64 19.04
CA PRO A 341 18.34 -0.27 17.63
C PRO A 341 18.08 -1.45 16.67
N ASN A 342 18.23 -2.68 17.13
CA ASN A 342 18.10 -3.91 16.34
C ASN A 342 17.11 -4.90 16.98
N GLN A 343 16.12 -4.43 17.70
CA GLN A 343 15.09 -5.28 18.32
C GLN A 343 14.22 -5.96 17.26
N VAL A 344 13.96 -5.22 16.17
CA VAL A 344 13.24 -5.70 14.99
C VAL A 344 14.19 -5.63 13.80
N GLY A 345 14.24 -6.68 13.00
CA GLY A 345 15.14 -6.71 11.85
C GLY A 345 15.01 -7.98 11.02
N VAL A 346 15.88 -8.11 10.02
CA VAL A 346 15.92 -9.25 9.12
C VAL A 346 17.02 -10.24 9.56
N LYS A 347 16.66 -11.53 9.63
CA LYS A 347 17.62 -12.65 9.77
C LYS A 347 17.69 -13.41 8.47
N GLU A 348 18.88 -13.71 7.99
CA GLU A 348 19.09 -14.48 6.77
C GLU A 348 19.66 -15.86 7.10
N THR A 349 19.12 -16.87 6.41
CA THR A 349 19.60 -18.27 6.50
C THR A 349 19.57 -18.92 5.12
N ASP A 350 20.43 -19.90 4.90
CA ASP A 350 20.40 -20.71 3.69
C ASP A 350 19.57 -21.98 3.93
N LEU A 351 18.76 -22.33 2.94
CA LEU A 351 17.95 -23.55 2.93
C LEU A 351 18.32 -24.38 1.67
N LYS A 352 18.44 -25.68 1.83
CA LYS A 352 18.59 -26.59 0.70
C LYS A 352 17.21 -27.07 0.26
N VAL A 353 16.85 -26.77 -0.99
CA VAL A 353 15.56 -27.15 -1.57
C VAL A 353 15.79 -27.83 -2.93
N THR A 354 15.13 -28.95 -3.18
CA THR A 354 15.24 -29.69 -4.44
C THR A 354 13.92 -30.32 -4.83
N GLY A 355 13.72 -30.53 -6.13
CA GLY A 355 12.50 -31.16 -6.64
C GLY A 355 11.36 -30.14 -6.77
N LYS A 356 10.12 -30.61 -6.71
CA LYS A 356 8.95 -29.78 -6.98
C LYS A 356 8.37 -29.10 -5.75
N SER A 357 8.73 -29.51 -4.55
CA SER A 357 8.18 -28.98 -3.32
C SER A 357 9.14 -29.08 -2.16
N PHE A 358 8.95 -28.23 -1.17
CA PHE A 358 9.60 -28.30 0.14
C PHE A 358 8.66 -27.80 1.22
N ILE A 359 8.96 -28.11 2.48
CA ILE A 359 8.22 -27.66 3.65
C ILE A 359 9.02 -26.55 4.34
N TYR A 360 8.32 -25.51 4.77
CA TYR A 360 8.87 -24.43 5.58
C TYR A 360 7.88 -24.01 6.67
N THR A 361 8.41 -23.64 7.84
CA THR A 361 7.61 -23.14 8.97
C THR A 361 7.79 -21.64 9.09
N PHE A 362 6.72 -20.88 8.85
CA PHE A 362 6.69 -19.45 8.97
C PHE A 362 6.44 -19.04 10.42
N GLU A 363 7.36 -18.25 10.98
CA GLU A 363 7.24 -17.76 12.36
C GLU A 363 5.97 -16.92 12.53
N PRO A 364 5.39 -16.80 13.76
CA PRO A 364 4.27 -15.89 14.03
C PRO A 364 4.64 -14.45 13.64
N HIS A 365 3.66 -13.63 13.24
CA HIS A 365 3.79 -12.20 12.96
C HIS A 365 5.07 -11.83 12.19
N SER A 366 5.41 -12.59 11.15
CA SER A 366 6.64 -12.43 10.38
C SER A 366 6.40 -12.13 8.91
N VAL A 367 7.40 -11.51 8.29
CA VAL A 367 7.51 -11.40 6.83
C VAL A 367 8.69 -12.24 6.37
N THR A 368 8.44 -13.21 5.53
CA THR A 368 9.47 -14.12 5.01
C THR A 368 9.58 -13.99 3.50
N ALA A 369 10.78 -13.73 2.99
CA ALA A 369 11.12 -13.87 1.58
C ALA A 369 12.02 -15.08 1.37
N ILE A 370 11.59 -15.98 0.50
CA ILE A 370 12.36 -17.17 0.12
C ILE A 370 12.78 -17.03 -1.34
N LEU A 371 14.05 -16.69 -1.56
CA LEU A 371 14.66 -16.62 -2.89
C LEU A 371 15.18 -17.99 -3.27
N CYS A 372 14.59 -18.59 -4.30
CA CYS A 372 14.91 -19.93 -4.78
C CYS A 372 15.52 -19.89 -6.17
N ASP A 373 16.55 -20.71 -6.42
CA ASP A 373 16.99 -21.03 -7.77
C ASP A 373 16.06 -22.11 -8.34
N ILE A 374 15.65 -21.94 -9.61
CA ILE A 374 14.72 -22.82 -10.32
C ILE A 374 15.24 -23.20 -11.71
N SER A 375 14.69 -24.26 -12.29
CA SER A 375 15.02 -24.75 -13.64
C SER A 375 13.78 -24.92 -14.52
#